data_5a1265e88e31e9f8b9ea49080137408e
#
_entry.id   5a1265e88e31e9f8b9ea49080137408e
#
_cell.length_a   1.000
_cell.length_b   1.000
_cell.length_c   1.000
_cell.angle_alpha   90.00
_cell.angle_beta   90.00
_cell.angle_gamma   90.00
#
_symmetry.space_group_name_H-M   'P 1'
#
loop_
_entity.id
_entity.type
_entity.pdbx_description
1 polymer ?
#
loop_
_entity_poly.entity_id
_entity_poly.type
_entity_poly.pdbx_seq_one_letter_code
_entity_poly.pdbx_strand_id
1 'polypeptide(L)'
;MVLEYADLECPYCARAHLILKELPVRRVFRHFPVTSKHPRARVLAAAAEAAALQGRFWEMHDSLLEDQAHLDQPHLWERAERLGLDIDRFERDRRSPEVEERVAHDFRTGIRAGVVTTPTQFFEGEPHPGVPGPDLIARFTS
;
A
#
# COMPACT_ATOMS: atom_id res chain seq x y z
N MET A 1 4.22 -9.11 14.27
CA MET A 1 4.33 -8.57 12.90
C MET A 1 3.02 -8.78 12.15
N VAL A 2 2.55 -7.75 11.48
CA VAL A 2 1.35 -7.80 10.63
C VAL A 2 1.77 -7.58 9.19
N LEU A 3 1.54 -8.56 8.32
CA LEU A 3 1.76 -8.43 6.89
C LEU A 3 0.42 -8.15 6.21
N GLU A 4 0.35 -7.07 5.44
CA GLU A 4 -0.89 -6.66 4.81
C GLU A 4 -0.76 -6.62 3.29
N TYR A 5 -1.72 -7.25 2.62
CA TYR A 5 -1.95 -7.05 1.19
C TYR A 5 -3.03 -5.99 1.03
N ALA A 6 -2.72 -4.91 0.35
CA ALA A 6 -3.64 -3.79 0.24
C ALA A 6 -3.51 -3.04 -1.09
N ASP A 7 -4.52 -2.24 -1.36
CA ASP A 7 -4.70 -1.44 -2.56
C ASP A 7 -4.77 0.03 -2.13
N LEU A 8 -3.88 0.84 -2.66
CA LEU A 8 -3.74 2.25 -2.23
C LEU A 8 -4.90 3.15 -2.68
N GLU A 9 -5.78 2.66 -3.55
CA GLU A 9 -7.00 3.37 -3.92
C GLU A 9 -8.23 2.87 -3.15
N CYS A 10 -8.11 1.77 -2.43
CA CYS A 10 -9.23 1.15 -1.73
C CYS A 10 -9.58 1.90 -0.44
N PRO A 11 -10.84 2.35 -0.26
CA PRO A 11 -11.23 3.07 0.96
C PRO A 11 -11.19 2.21 2.22
N TYR A 12 -11.42 0.90 2.11
CA TYR A 12 -11.28 0.00 3.26
C TYR A 12 -9.82 -0.14 3.68
N CYS A 13 -8.89 -0.10 2.72
CA CYS A 13 -7.46 -0.10 3.02
C CYS A 13 -7.05 1.20 3.73
N ALA A 14 -7.64 2.33 3.33
CA ALA A 14 -7.42 3.60 4.02
C ALA A 14 -7.90 3.53 5.48
N ARG A 15 -9.07 2.94 5.72
CA ARG A 15 -9.60 2.76 7.08
C ARG A 15 -8.71 1.84 7.91
N ALA A 16 -8.27 0.72 7.34
CA ALA A 16 -7.38 -0.20 8.03
C ALA A 16 -6.06 0.49 8.38
N HIS A 17 -5.52 1.31 7.49
CA HIS A 17 -4.29 2.05 7.74
C HIS A 17 -4.42 2.96 8.96
N LEU A 18 -5.53 3.70 9.11
CA LEU A 18 -5.74 4.59 10.25
C LEU A 18 -5.73 3.84 11.58
N ILE A 19 -6.19 2.59 11.57
CA ILE A 19 -6.13 1.72 12.75
C ILE A 19 -4.70 1.23 12.98
N LEU A 20 -4.10 0.64 11.96
CA LEU A 20 -2.79 0.00 12.08
C LEU A 20 -1.67 0.97 12.44
N LYS A 21 -1.75 2.22 11.97
CA LYS A 21 -0.70 3.23 12.24
C LYS A 21 -0.59 3.57 13.73
N GLU A 22 -1.66 3.39 14.49
CA GLU A 22 -1.68 3.69 15.93
C GLU A 22 -1.23 2.51 16.80
N LEU A 23 -0.99 1.35 16.20
CA LEU A 23 -0.63 0.15 16.96
C LEU A 23 0.89 -0.01 17.05
N PRO A 24 1.42 -0.51 18.18
CA PRO A 24 2.85 -0.77 18.33
C PRO A 24 3.23 -2.11 17.68
N VAL A 25 2.99 -2.24 16.39
CA VAL A 25 3.25 -3.46 15.65
C VAL A 25 4.21 -3.20 14.49
N ARG A 26 5.02 -4.20 14.16
CA ARG A 26 5.83 -4.17 12.95
C ARG A 26 4.94 -4.49 11.76
N ARG A 27 4.95 -3.63 10.75
CA ARG A 27 4.13 -3.78 9.56
C ARG A 27 4.99 -4.13 8.35
N VAL A 28 4.47 -5.05 7.54
CA VAL A 28 4.99 -5.34 6.20
C VAL A 28 3.85 -5.12 5.22
N PHE A 29 4.10 -4.34 4.19
CA PHE A 29 3.09 -4.02 3.18
C PHE A 29 3.40 -4.71 1.87
N ARG A 30 2.38 -5.26 1.23
CA ARG A 30 2.46 -5.83 -0.11
C ARG A 30 1.32 -5.31 -0.97
N HIS A 31 1.64 -5.03 -2.23
CA HIS A 31 0.67 -4.47 -3.17
C HIS A 31 -0.29 -5.52 -3.67
N PHE A 32 -1.58 -5.20 -3.64
CA PHE A 32 -2.61 -6.03 -4.23
C PHE A 32 -3.61 -5.13 -4.98
N PRO A 33 -3.17 -4.51 -6.11
CA PRO A 33 -4.02 -3.59 -6.86
C PRO A 33 -5.17 -4.31 -7.55
N VAL A 34 -6.40 -3.94 -7.20
CA VAL A 34 -7.63 -4.51 -7.77
C VAL A 34 -8.13 -3.57 -8.86
N THR A 35 -7.49 -3.62 -10.03
CA THR A 35 -7.71 -2.65 -11.10
C THR A 35 -9.12 -2.66 -11.69
N SER A 36 -9.84 -3.78 -11.54
CA SER A 36 -11.25 -3.88 -11.97
C SER A 36 -12.18 -2.99 -11.14
N LYS A 37 -11.80 -2.68 -9.90
CA LYS A 37 -12.56 -1.81 -8.99
C LYS A 37 -11.90 -0.44 -8.81
N HIS A 38 -10.58 -0.41 -8.88
CA HIS A 38 -9.77 0.77 -8.57
C HIS A 38 -8.81 1.03 -9.73
N PRO A 39 -9.22 1.81 -10.72
CA PRO A 39 -8.42 1.97 -11.96
C PRO A 39 -7.06 2.62 -11.76
N ARG A 40 -6.84 3.35 -10.67
CA ARG A 40 -5.56 3.98 -10.36
C ARG A 40 -4.66 3.13 -9.47
N ALA A 41 -5.13 1.97 -9.01
CA ALA A 41 -4.42 1.17 -8.02
C ALA A 41 -2.97 0.84 -8.43
N ARG A 42 -2.76 0.46 -9.69
CA ARG A 42 -1.40 0.13 -10.18
C ARG A 42 -0.51 1.35 -10.26
N VAL A 43 -1.05 2.48 -10.68
CA VAL A 43 -0.30 3.74 -10.74
C VAL A 43 0.15 4.16 -9.34
N LEU A 44 -0.72 4.03 -8.36
CA LEU A 44 -0.42 4.38 -6.98
C LEU A 44 0.60 3.42 -6.36
N ALA A 45 0.47 2.11 -6.64
CA ALA A 45 1.44 1.12 -6.20
C ALA A 45 2.84 1.43 -6.77
N ALA A 46 2.91 1.76 -8.05
CA ALA A 46 4.16 2.15 -8.70
C ALA A 46 4.76 3.42 -8.09
N ALA A 47 3.91 4.40 -7.76
CA ALA A 47 4.36 5.63 -7.10
C ALA A 47 4.99 5.33 -5.72
N ALA A 48 4.37 4.44 -4.94
CA ALA A 48 4.89 4.05 -3.63
C ALA A 48 6.24 3.33 -3.77
N GLU A 49 6.38 2.44 -4.78
CA GLU A 49 7.65 1.75 -5.01
C GLU A 49 8.74 2.68 -5.54
N ALA A 50 8.39 3.65 -6.38
CA ALA A 50 9.35 4.66 -6.82
C ALA A 50 9.84 5.51 -5.63
N ALA A 51 8.94 5.85 -4.72
CA ALA A 51 9.33 6.52 -3.48
C ALA A 51 10.21 5.64 -2.60
N ALA A 52 9.95 4.33 -2.57
CA ALA A 52 10.77 3.37 -1.84
C ALA A 52 12.22 3.36 -2.33
N LEU A 53 12.43 3.50 -3.62
CA LEU A 53 13.78 3.57 -4.20
C LEU A 53 14.56 4.80 -3.74
N GLN A 54 13.87 5.80 -3.20
CA GLN A 54 14.48 6.98 -2.59
C GLN A 54 14.34 7.00 -1.06
N GLY A 55 14.00 5.86 -0.45
CA GLY A 55 13.91 5.71 1.00
C GLY A 55 12.65 6.31 1.62
N ARG A 56 11.58 6.50 0.84
CA ARG A 56 10.35 7.18 1.30
C ARG A 56 9.07 6.37 1.06
N PHE A 57 9.16 5.04 1.19
CA PHE A 57 7.99 4.19 0.97
C PHE A 57 6.83 4.55 1.89
N TRP A 58 7.08 4.52 3.21
CA TRP A 58 6.00 4.70 4.18
C TRP A 58 5.38 6.10 4.11
N GLU A 59 6.20 7.11 3.86
CA GLU A 59 5.70 8.48 3.73
C GLU A 59 4.77 8.61 2.52
N MET A 60 5.12 8.01 1.38
CA MET A 60 4.24 8.01 0.21
C MET A 60 2.98 7.18 0.45
N HIS A 61 3.14 5.98 1.00
CA HIS A 61 2.05 5.09 1.39
C HIS A 61 1.03 5.81 2.28
N ASP A 62 1.51 6.44 3.35
CA ASP A 62 0.65 7.15 4.30
C ASP A 62 -0.06 8.31 3.62
N SER A 63 0.66 9.09 2.83
CA SER A 63 0.11 10.23 2.10
C SER A 63 -1.03 9.83 1.17
N LEU A 64 -0.90 8.71 0.46
CA LEU A 64 -1.93 8.23 -0.46
C LEU A 64 -3.16 7.70 0.28
N LEU A 65 -2.96 6.92 1.34
CA LEU A 65 -4.08 6.37 2.11
C LEU A 65 -4.77 7.40 2.98
N GLU A 66 -4.08 8.47 3.36
CA GLU A 66 -4.65 9.53 4.21
C GLU A 66 -5.26 10.67 3.40
N ASP A 67 -5.19 10.63 2.07
CA ASP A 67 -5.81 11.64 1.20
C ASP A 67 -6.36 10.99 -0.07
N GLN A 68 -7.45 10.25 0.08
CA GLN A 68 -8.08 9.48 -1.01
C GLN A 68 -8.78 10.37 -2.06
N ALA A 69 -8.95 11.66 -1.79
CA ALA A 69 -9.60 12.58 -2.70
C ALA A 69 -8.65 13.11 -3.80
N HIS A 70 -7.34 12.98 -3.60
CA HIS A 70 -6.32 13.59 -4.46
C HIS A 70 -5.31 12.57 -4.95
N LEU A 71 -5.79 11.61 -5.79
CA LEU A 71 -4.97 10.51 -6.28
C LEU A 71 -4.60 10.63 -7.77
N ASP A 72 -4.93 11.73 -8.41
CA ASP A 72 -4.58 12.01 -9.80
C ASP A 72 -3.10 12.40 -9.96
N GLN A 73 -2.61 12.35 -11.19
CA GLN A 73 -1.17 12.53 -11.44
C GLN A 73 -0.59 13.87 -10.95
N PRO A 74 -1.23 15.02 -11.15
CA PRO A 74 -0.69 16.28 -10.60
C PRO A 74 -0.48 16.23 -9.10
N HIS A 75 -1.37 15.57 -8.36
CA HIS A 75 -1.24 15.42 -6.92
C HIS A 75 -0.14 14.42 -6.52
N LEU A 76 0.18 13.45 -7.39
CA LEU A 76 1.34 12.57 -7.16
C LEU A 76 2.63 13.37 -7.21
N TRP A 77 2.76 14.30 -8.15
CA TRP A 77 3.95 15.17 -8.24
C TRP A 77 4.08 16.06 -7.02
N GLU A 78 2.97 16.66 -6.57
CA GLU A 78 2.97 17.47 -5.36
C GLU A 78 3.43 16.68 -4.14
N ARG A 79 2.98 15.44 -4.00
CA ARG A 79 3.41 14.55 -2.91
C ARG A 79 4.90 14.28 -2.98
N ALA A 80 5.38 13.90 -4.17
CA ALA A 80 6.80 13.62 -4.38
C ALA A 80 7.65 14.85 -4.02
N GLU A 81 7.20 16.02 -4.41
CA GLU A 81 7.89 17.27 -4.09
C GLU A 81 7.90 17.55 -2.58
N ARG A 82 6.76 17.40 -1.90
CA ARG A 82 6.66 17.58 -0.44
C ARG A 82 7.53 16.58 0.33
N LEU A 83 7.70 15.37 -0.20
CA LEU A 83 8.54 14.36 0.43
C LEU A 83 10.02 14.54 0.13
N GLY A 84 10.39 15.55 -0.66
CA GLY A 84 11.77 15.84 -0.99
C GLY A 84 12.38 14.87 -2.00
N LEU A 85 11.55 14.22 -2.81
CA LEU A 85 12.04 13.28 -3.81
C LEU A 85 12.62 14.02 -5.01
N ASP A 86 13.61 13.41 -5.67
CA ASP A 86 14.05 13.78 -6.98
C ASP A 86 12.93 13.48 -7.98
N ILE A 87 12.30 14.52 -8.55
CA ILE A 87 11.09 14.37 -9.37
C ILE A 87 11.39 13.62 -10.68
N ASP A 88 12.49 13.94 -11.34
CA ASP A 88 12.85 13.28 -12.61
C ASP A 88 13.08 11.79 -12.37
N ARG A 89 13.77 11.45 -11.29
CA ARG A 89 14.01 10.07 -10.90
C ARG A 89 12.71 9.36 -10.53
N PHE A 90 11.84 10.03 -9.77
CA PHE A 90 10.53 9.49 -9.39
C PHE A 90 9.70 9.16 -10.63
N GLU A 91 9.63 10.07 -11.61
CA GLU A 91 8.89 9.86 -12.86
C GLU A 91 9.45 8.69 -13.67
N ARG A 92 10.77 8.59 -13.77
CA ARG A 92 11.43 7.49 -14.48
C ARG A 92 11.17 6.16 -13.78
N ASP A 93 11.35 6.13 -12.46
CA ASP A 93 11.27 4.89 -11.69
C ASP A 93 9.84 4.34 -11.63
N ARG A 94 8.84 5.19 -11.45
CA ARG A 94 7.44 4.70 -11.39
C ARG A 94 6.94 4.12 -12.70
N ARG A 95 7.65 4.35 -13.81
CA ARG A 95 7.35 3.79 -15.14
C ARG A 95 8.29 2.67 -15.52
N SER A 96 9.21 2.30 -14.64
CA SER A 96 10.24 1.33 -14.97
C SER A 96 9.71 -0.11 -14.93
N PRO A 97 10.31 -1.01 -15.74
CA PRO A 97 9.97 -2.43 -15.69
C PRO A 97 10.24 -3.05 -14.32
N GLU A 98 11.26 -2.58 -13.61
CA GLU A 98 11.63 -3.08 -12.28
C GLU A 98 10.52 -2.81 -11.26
N VAL A 99 9.96 -1.61 -11.27
CA VAL A 99 8.87 -1.24 -10.37
C VAL A 99 7.60 -2.00 -10.75
N GLU A 100 7.29 -2.10 -12.04
CA GLU A 100 6.15 -2.87 -12.51
C GLU A 100 6.23 -4.32 -12.06
N GLU A 101 7.39 -4.95 -12.21
CA GLU A 101 7.60 -6.34 -11.77
C GLU A 101 7.52 -6.49 -10.25
N ARG A 102 8.01 -5.50 -9.51
CA ARG A 102 7.90 -5.53 -8.04
C ARG A 102 6.44 -5.57 -7.60
N VAL A 103 5.60 -4.72 -8.19
CA VAL A 103 4.16 -4.70 -7.89
C VAL A 103 3.49 -6.00 -8.33
N ALA A 104 3.81 -6.49 -9.52
CA ALA A 104 3.25 -7.72 -10.06
C ALA A 104 3.64 -8.94 -9.20
N HIS A 105 4.86 -8.97 -8.68
CA HIS A 105 5.33 -10.02 -7.79
C HIS A 105 4.50 -10.06 -6.51
N ASP A 106 4.26 -8.93 -5.87
CA ASP A 106 3.41 -8.85 -4.68
C ASP A 106 2.01 -9.38 -4.97
N PHE A 107 1.43 -8.96 -6.09
CA PHE A 107 0.10 -9.40 -6.49
C PHE A 107 0.04 -10.92 -6.66
N ARG A 108 1.02 -11.49 -7.35
CA ARG A 108 1.09 -12.96 -7.56
C ARG A 108 1.23 -13.71 -6.24
N THR A 109 2.05 -13.21 -5.31
CA THR A 109 2.20 -13.86 -4.00
C THR A 109 0.90 -13.79 -3.21
N GLY A 110 0.15 -12.70 -3.32
CA GLY A 110 -1.15 -12.56 -2.70
C GLY A 110 -2.17 -13.58 -3.24
N ILE A 111 -2.22 -13.74 -4.56
CA ILE A 111 -3.10 -14.74 -5.19
C ILE A 111 -2.76 -16.14 -4.68
N ARG A 112 -1.48 -16.49 -4.63
CA ARG A 112 -1.04 -17.80 -4.13
C ARG A 112 -1.38 -18.01 -2.66
N ALA A 113 -1.35 -16.94 -1.88
CA ALA A 113 -1.66 -17.00 -0.44
C ALA A 113 -3.16 -17.01 -0.17
N GLY A 114 -4.01 -16.92 -1.21
CA GLY A 114 -5.46 -16.96 -1.07
C GLY A 114 -6.10 -15.61 -0.82
N VAL A 115 -5.41 -14.51 -1.06
CA VAL A 115 -5.99 -13.16 -0.96
C VAL A 115 -7.02 -12.99 -2.07
N VAL A 116 -8.25 -12.62 -1.70
CA VAL A 116 -9.35 -12.40 -2.65
C VAL A 116 -9.98 -11.00 -2.49
N THR A 117 -9.61 -10.28 -1.44
CA THR A 117 -10.13 -8.95 -1.15
C THR A 117 -9.07 -8.12 -0.44
N THR A 118 -9.23 -6.80 -0.49
CA THR A 118 -8.34 -5.86 0.20
C THR A 118 -9.11 -5.04 1.22
N PRO A 119 -8.51 -4.76 2.38
CA PRO A 119 -7.21 -5.28 2.84
C PRO A 119 -7.33 -6.71 3.35
N THR A 120 -6.22 -7.45 3.35
CA THR A 120 -6.11 -8.74 4.05
C THR A 120 -4.83 -8.70 4.87
N GLN A 121 -4.95 -8.84 6.20
CA GLN A 121 -3.82 -8.91 7.09
C GLN A 121 -3.49 -10.38 7.38
N PHE A 122 -2.21 -10.71 7.34
CA PHE A 122 -1.70 -12.00 7.80
C PHE A 122 -1.06 -11.81 9.17
N PHE A 123 -1.51 -12.62 10.12
CA PHE A 123 -0.99 -12.60 11.47
C PHE A 123 -0.82 -14.04 11.94
N GLU A 124 0.39 -14.38 12.40
CA GLU A 124 0.73 -15.74 12.82
C GLU A 124 0.39 -16.79 11.75
N GLY A 125 0.59 -16.42 10.47
CA GLY A 125 0.36 -17.31 9.33
C GLY A 125 -1.08 -17.41 8.87
N GLU A 126 -2.02 -16.72 9.50
CA GLU A 126 -3.45 -16.79 9.15
C GLU A 126 -3.94 -15.49 8.47
N PRO A 127 -4.71 -15.61 7.38
CA PRO A 127 -5.30 -14.44 6.73
C PRO A 127 -6.55 -13.94 7.44
N HIS A 128 -6.66 -12.63 7.54
CA HIS A 128 -7.82 -11.95 8.11
C HIS A 128 -8.27 -10.88 7.11
N PRO A 129 -9.28 -11.17 6.28
CA PRO A 129 -9.77 -10.19 5.30
C PRO A 129 -10.59 -9.08 5.96
N GLY A 130 -10.50 -7.89 5.38
CA GLY A 130 -11.27 -6.74 5.79
C GLY A 130 -10.56 -5.83 6.80
N VAL A 131 -11.28 -4.82 7.24
CA VAL A 131 -10.78 -3.87 8.24
C VAL A 131 -10.73 -4.60 9.60
N PRO A 132 -9.59 -4.57 10.32
CA PRO A 132 -9.47 -5.33 11.56
C PRO A 132 -10.42 -4.83 12.63
N GLY A 133 -11.12 -5.77 13.29
CA GLY A 133 -12.00 -5.47 14.42
C GLY A 133 -11.28 -5.54 15.77
N PRO A 134 -12.00 -5.25 16.87
CA PRO A 134 -11.40 -5.16 18.19
C PRO A 134 -10.66 -6.42 18.64
N ASP A 135 -11.22 -7.60 18.37
CA ASP A 135 -10.61 -8.87 18.80
C ASP A 135 -9.27 -9.11 18.09
N LEU A 136 -9.23 -8.84 16.79
CA LEU A 136 -8.01 -9.00 16.01
C LEU A 136 -6.96 -7.97 16.42
N ILE A 137 -7.38 -6.72 16.65
CA ILE A 137 -6.49 -5.66 17.11
C ILE A 137 -5.84 -6.06 18.45
N ALA A 138 -6.64 -6.62 19.37
CA ALA A 138 -6.13 -7.09 20.65
C ALA A 138 -5.07 -8.20 20.46
N ARG A 139 -5.29 -9.10 19.51
CA ARG A 139 -4.32 -10.16 19.18
C ARG A 139 -3.02 -9.58 18.61
N PHE A 140 -3.11 -8.57 17.75
CA PHE A 140 -1.92 -7.94 17.17
C PHE A 140 -1.00 -7.35 18.24
N THR A 141 -1.56 -6.91 19.35
CA THR A 141 -0.85 -6.16 20.39
C THR A 141 -0.63 -6.96 21.69
N SER A 142 -1.04 -8.20 21.71
CA SER A 142 -0.89 -9.05 22.90
C SER A 142 0.53 -9.62 23.08
#